data_a67dedb9da5e3f552cbd9edbd82143b9
#
_entry.id   a67dedb9da5e3f552cbd9edbd82143b9
#
_cell.length_a   1.000
_cell.length_b   1.000
_cell.length_c   1.000
_cell.angle_alpha   90.00
_cell.angle_beta   90.00
_cell.angle_gamma   90.00
#
_symmetry.space_group_name_H-M   'P 1'
#
loop_
_entity.id
_entity.type
_entity.pdbx_description
1 polymer ?
#
loop_
_entity_poly.entity_id
_entity_poly.type
_entity_poly.pdbx_seq_one_letter_code
_entity_poly.pdbx_strand_id
1 'polypeptide(L)'
;MSSVKHIATALALTAASASNASALPSTSATTTYHRTEVGGVGVFYREAGPKDAPVIVLLHGFPSSSRMYETLIPLLATRYHLIAPDYPGFGQSDALPPSQYTYTFDHLAETINALLEQLKIPRYSLYLQDYGAPVGYRIMLAHPERVQALVIQNGNAYEEGLGAKWKGIAQYWADPKAHPEVPVAFTSLAAARVRHDGGSPNPERYNPDLWLEEYAFLSRPGQQEIQDALLYDYRTNVASYPTWQAWLRQYKPPTLVVWGRYDSSFISPGGEAYRRDVPDAEIHQLDAGHFALDEKVDEIAARMLEFLPKHVR
;
A
#
# COMPACT_ATOMS: atom_id res chain seq x y z
N MET A 1 73.33 -41.96 -44.44
CA MET A 1 72.09 -42.73 -44.55
C MET A 1 71.35 -42.56 -43.19
N SER A 2 70.40 -41.68 -43.14
CA SER A 2 69.64 -41.46 -41.87
C SER A 2 68.17 -41.22 -42.26
N SER A 3 67.33 -42.13 -41.78
CA SER A 3 65.89 -42.18 -42.06
C SER A 3 65.15 -41.21 -41.16
N VAL A 4 64.45 -40.28 -41.75
CA VAL A 4 63.56 -39.37 -41.02
C VAL A 4 62.14 -40.00 -40.95
N LYS A 5 61.69 -40.32 -39.74
CA LYS A 5 60.32 -40.80 -39.52
C LYS A 5 59.42 -39.59 -39.30
N HIS A 6 58.38 -39.49 -40.11
CA HIS A 6 57.30 -38.53 -39.93
C HIS A 6 56.30 -39.05 -38.89
N ILE A 7 56.09 -38.24 -37.86
CA ILE A 7 55.03 -38.45 -36.86
C ILE A 7 53.85 -37.56 -37.28
N ALA A 8 52.76 -38.17 -37.63
CA ALA A 8 51.48 -37.48 -37.90
C ALA A 8 50.75 -37.30 -36.56
N THR A 9 50.57 -36.04 -36.15
CA THR A 9 49.77 -35.70 -35.00
C THR A 9 48.31 -35.50 -35.42
N ALA A 10 47.44 -36.37 -34.95
CA ALA A 10 45.98 -36.22 -35.16
C ALA A 10 45.43 -35.17 -34.16
N LEU A 11 44.88 -34.07 -34.69
CA LEU A 11 44.09 -33.12 -33.91
C LEU A 11 42.66 -33.68 -33.70
N ALA A 12 42.31 -34.00 -32.46
CA ALA A 12 40.96 -34.31 -32.09
C ALA A 12 40.18 -32.98 -31.90
N LEU A 13 39.20 -32.69 -32.76
CA LEU A 13 38.21 -31.63 -32.55
C LEU A 13 37.23 -32.11 -31.49
N THR A 14 37.27 -31.50 -30.28
CA THR A 14 36.21 -31.59 -29.29
C THR A 14 35.10 -30.63 -29.67
N ALA A 15 33.96 -31.16 -30.07
CA ALA A 15 32.73 -30.39 -30.24
C ALA A 15 32.22 -29.92 -28.88
N ALA A 16 32.27 -28.63 -28.61
CA ALA A 16 31.65 -28.03 -27.49
C ALA A 16 30.13 -28.02 -27.70
N SER A 17 29.41 -28.81 -26.90
CA SER A 17 27.96 -28.76 -26.84
C SER A 17 27.52 -27.40 -26.21
N ALA A 18 26.99 -26.52 -27.05
CA ALA A 18 26.31 -25.31 -26.59
C ALA A 18 25.04 -25.74 -25.83
N SER A 19 25.09 -25.63 -24.51
CA SER A 19 23.89 -25.74 -23.67
C SER A 19 22.97 -24.57 -24.02
N ASN A 20 21.83 -24.87 -24.63
CA ASN A 20 20.72 -23.94 -24.73
C ASN A 20 20.24 -23.59 -23.34
N ALA A 21 20.77 -22.52 -22.80
CA ALA A 21 20.12 -21.85 -21.67
C ALA A 21 18.79 -21.31 -22.21
N SER A 22 17.70 -22.01 -21.93
CA SER A 22 16.35 -21.48 -22.09
C SER A 22 16.28 -20.17 -21.33
N ALA A 23 16.31 -19.05 -22.05
CA ALA A 23 15.97 -17.76 -21.49
C ALA A 23 14.55 -17.89 -20.92
N LEU A 24 14.42 -17.78 -19.61
CA LEU A 24 13.12 -17.61 -18.96
C LEU A 24 12.42 -16.44 -19.67
N PRO A 25 11.14 -16.58 -20.03
CA PRO A 25 10.40 -15.45 -20.59
C PRO A 25 10.33 -14.38 -19.49
N SER A 26 11.18 -13.39 -19.59
CA SER A 26 11.14 -12.17 -18.79
C SER A 26 10.04 -11.27 -19.35
N THR A 27 8.79 -11.65 -19.13
CA THR A 27 7.70 -10.70 -19.17
C THR A 27 7.48 -10.18 -17.74
N SER A 28 8.41 -9.37 -17.27
CA SER A 28 8.06 -8.51 -16.14
C SER A 28 6.97 -7.59 -16.64
N ALA A 29 5.77 -7.70 -16.08
CA ALA A 29 4.67 -6.83 -16.43
C ALA A 29 5.10 -5.39 -16.12
N THR A 30 5.20 -4.57 -17.18
CA THR A 30 5.66 -3.17 -17.06
C THR A 30 4.62 -2.34 -16.30
N THR A 31 5.05 -1.62 -15.29
CA THR A 31 4.21 -0.60 -14.65
C THR A 31 4.04 0.59 -15.58
N THR A 32 2.82 1.03 -15.78
CA THR A 32 2.47 2.24 -16.52
C THR A 32 1.93 3.30 -15.57
N TYR A 33 2.07 4.56 -15.95
CA TYR A 33 1.75 5.72 -15.13
C TYR A 33 0.72 6.55 -15.84
N HIS A 34 -0.38 6.82 -15.18
CA HIS A 34 -1.55 7.47 -15.77
C HIS A 34 -1.99 8.65 -14.92
N ARG A 35 -2.64 9.60 -15.58
CA ARG A 35 -3.34 10.69 -14.93
C ARG A 35 -4.67 10.89 -15.64
N THR A 36 -5.72 11.01 -14.88
CA THR A 36 -7.06 11.25 -15.39
C THR A 36 -7.80 12.24 -14.51
N GLU A 37 -8.73 12.99 -15.08
CA GLU A 37 -9.59 13.88 -14.31
C GLU A 37 -10.78 13.10 -13.75
N VAL A 38 -11.03 13.29 -12.45
CA VAL A 38 -12.11 12.66 -11.70
C VAL A 38 -12.79 13.75 -10.87
N GLY A 39 -14.02 14.13 -11.24
CA GLY A 39 -14.78 15.13 -10.49
C GLY A 39 -14.11 16.51 -10.42
N GLY A 40 -13.34 16.92 -11.43
CA GLY A 40 -12.60 18.18 -11.46
C GLY A 40 -11.22 18.16 -10.79
N VAL A 41 -10.75 16.95 -10.43
CA VAL A 41 -9.42 16.76 -9.79
C VAL A 41 -8.59 15.78 -10.62
N GLY A 42 -7.34 16.11 -10.90
CA GLY A 42 -6.40 15.23 -11.60
C GLY A 42 -5.89 14.15 -10.65
N VAL A 43 -6.29 12.90 -10.89
CA VAL A 43 -5.87 11.73 -10.12
C VAL A 43 -4.81 10.97 -10.89
N PHE A 44 -3.65 10.77 -10.25
CA PHE A 44 -2.58 9.93 -10.76
C PHE A 44 -2.78 8.49 -10.26
N TYR A 45 -2.43 7.50 -11.09
CA TYR A 45 -2.37 6.11 -10.66
C TYR A 45 -1.32 5.31 -11.42
N ARG A 46 -0.78 4.29 -10.76
CA ARG A 46 0.06 3.26 -11.36
C ARG A 46 -0.83 2.10 -11.77
N GLU A 47 -0.53 1.51 -12.93
CA GLU A 47 -1.24 0.35 -13.44
C GLU A 47 -0.25 -0.69 -13.96
N ALA A 48 -0.51 -1.97 -13.65
CA ALA A 48 0.31 -3.08 -14.13
C ALA A 48 -0.50 -4.37 -14.25
N GLY A 49 -0.02 -5.29 -15.08
CA GLY A 49 -0.62 -6.62 -15.24
C GLY A 49 -1.69 -6.72 -16.33
N PRO A 50 -2.17 -7.95 -16.63
CA PRO A 50 -3.17 -8.19 -17.66
C PRO A 50 -4.52 -7.57 -17.29
N LYS A 51 -5.14 -6.87 -18.24
CA LYS A 51 -6.42 -6.17 -18.03
C LYS A 51 -7.62 -7.10 -17.72
N ASP A 52 -7.53 -8.35 -18.08
CA ASP A 52 -8.52 -9.40 -17.87
C ASP A 52 -8.25 -10.25 -16.60
N ALA A 53 -7.14 -9.99 -15.92
CA ALA A 53 -6.84 -10.63 -14.64
C ALA A 53 -7.67 -10.07 -13.48
N PRO A 54 -7.82 -10.82 -12.36
CA PRO A 54 -8.46 -10.29 -11.16
C PRO A 54 -7.78 -9.01 -10.67
N VAL A 55 -8.60 -8.01 -10.30
CA VAL A 55 -8.11 -6.68 -9.94
C VAL A 55 -7.74 -6.61 -8.47
N ILE A 56 -6.60 -5.97 -8.17
CA ILE A 56 -6.24 -5.52 -6.82
C ILE A 56 -6.06 -4.00 -6.85
N VAL A 57 -6.81 -3.30 -6.01
CA VAL A 57 -6.65 -1.87 -5.77
C VAL A 57 -5.75 -1.68 -4.55
N LEU A 58 -4.63 -0.98 -4.73
CA LEU A 58 -3.61 -0.76 -3.72
C LEU A 58 -3.77 0.65 -3.13
N LEU A 59 -4.34 0.73 -1.93
CA LEU A 59 -4.67 1.99 -1.25
C LEU A 59 -3.60 2.34 -0.23
N HIS A 60 -2.82 3.38 -0.53
CA HIS A 60 -1.67 3.82 0.25
C HIS A 60 -2.05 4.57 1.54
N GLY A 61 -1.07 4.73 2.42
CA GLY A 61 -1.18 5.48 3.65
C GLY A 61 -0.45 6.83 3.65
N PHE A 62 -0.52 7.49 4.80
CA PHE A 62 0.18 8.74 5.08
C PHE A 62 1.60 8.48 5.60
N PRO A 63 2.61 9.23 5.16
CA PRO A 63 2.58 10.35 4.20
C PRO A 63 2.92 9.93 2.76
N SER A 64 2.83 8.65 2.45
CA SER A 64 3.28 8.07 1.19
C SER A 64 2.31 8.32 0.01
N SER A 65 2.49 7.57 -1.03
CA SER A 65 1.69 7.57 -2.25
C SER A 65 1.67 6.15 -2.85
N SER A 66 1.12 5.98 -4.04
CA SER A 66 1.20 4.70 -4.76
C SER A 66 2.63 4.20 -4.97
N ARG A 67 3.64 5.07 -4.77
CA ARG A 67 5.06 4.71 -4.82
C ARG A 67 5.44 3.62 -3.81
N MET A 68 4.80 3.59 -2.64
CA MET A 68 5.07 2.53 -1.66
C MET A 68 4.89 1.10 -2.19
N TYR A 69 4.15 0.96 -3.29
CA TYR A 69 3.89 -0.32 -3.93
C TYR A 69 4.85 -0.65 -5.09
N GLU A 70 5.87 0.19 -5.33
CA GLU A 70 6.81 0.05 -6.45
C GLU A 70 7.51 -1.32 -6.46
N THR A 71 7.87 -1.83 -5.29
CA THR A 71 8.51 -3.15 -5.13
C THR A 71 7.51 -4.30 -5.13
N LEU A 72 6.27 -4.09 -4.68
CA LEU A 72 5.22 -5.12 -4.64
C LEU A 72 4.59 -5.37 -6.03
N ILE A 73 4.35 -4.31 -6.80
CA ILE A 73 3.68 -4.39 -8.10
C ILE A 73 4.33 -5.42 -9.04
N PRO A 74 5.66 -5.43 -9.26
CA PRO A 74 6.30 -6.39 -10.14
C PRO A 74 6.11 -7.85 -9.73
N LEU A 75 5.99 -8.11 -8.43
CA LEU A 75 5.82 -9.46 -7.88
C LEU A 75 4.42 -10.03 -8.13
N LEU A 76 3.41 -9.17 -8.25
CA LEU A 76 2.02 -9.56 -8.41
C LEU A 76 1.50 -9.41 -9.85
N ALA A 77 2.10 -8.54 -10.64
CA ALA A 77 1.60 -8.10 -11.94
C ALA A 77 1.58 -9.19 -13.03
N THR A 78 2.18 -10.36 -12.81
CA THR A 78 2.06 -11.51 -13.73
C THR A 78 0.73 -12.25 -13.58
N ARG A 79 0.00 -12.03 -12.48
CA ARG A 79 -1.23 -12.74 -12.14
C ARG A 79 -2.44 -11.84 -11.91
N TYR A 80 -2.21 -10.57 -11.58
CA TYR A 80 -3.25 -9.62 -11.18
C TYR A 80 -3.16 -8.34 -12.00
N HIS A 81 -4.30 -7.73 -12.24
CA HIS A 81 -4.41 -6.37 -12.72
C HIS A 81 -4.35 -5.44 -11.51
N LEU A 82 -3.32 -4.62 -11.41
CA LEU A 82 -3.00 -3.79 -10.25
C LEU A 82 -3.31 -2.33 -10.57
N ILE A 83 -4.05 -1.67 -9.69
CA ILE A 83 -4.36 -0.24 -9.74
C ILE A 83 -3.93 0.37 -8.41
N ALA A 84 -2.99 1.29 -8.44
CA ALA A 84 -2.49 2.00 -7.28
C ALA A 84 -2.67 3.50 -7.48
N PRO A 85 -3.76 4.10 -7.02
CA PRO A 85 -4.00 5.54 -7.13
C PRO A 85 -3.24 6.32 -6.06
N ASP A 86 -2.89 7.59 -6.37
CA ASP A 86 -2.56 8.61 -5.39
C ASP A 86 -3.84 9.38 -5.05
N TYR A 87 -4.13 9.58 -3.77
CA TYR A 87 -5.27 10.42 -3.37
C TYR A 87 -5.04 11.89 -3.75
N PRO A 88 -6.10 12.69 -3.96
CA PRO A 88 -5.98 14.13 -3.99
C PRO A 88 -5.20 14.66 -2.79
N GLY A 89 -4.22 15.53 -3.03
CA GLY A 89 -3.32 16.01 -1.98
C GLY A 89 -2.10 15.13 -1.71
N PHE A 90 -1.93 14.00 -2.42
CA PHE A 90 -0.81 13.07 -2.25
C PHE A 90 -0.09 12.81 -3.57
N GLY A 91 1.18 12.45 -3.46
CA GLY A 91 2.00 11.98 -4.57
C GLY A 91 1.96 12.88 -5.80
N GLN A 92 1.55 12.31 -6.93
CA GLN A 92 1.46 12.97 -8.22
C GLN A 92 0.03 13.43 -8.58
N SER A 93 -0.96 13.17 -7.71
CA SER A 93 -2.30 13.73 -7.87
C SER A 93 -2.34 15.23 -7.57
N ASP A 94 -3.42 15.90 -7.99
CA ASP A 94 -3.60 17.31 -7.69
C ASP A 94 -3.70 17.57 -6.19
N ALA A 95 -3.08 18.66 -5.77
CA ALA A 95 -3.21 19.23 -4.44
C ALA A 95 -3.92 20.59 -4.57
N LEU A 96 -5.23 20.54 -4.81
CA LEU A 96 -6.04 21.76 -4.93
C LEU A 96 -6.15 22.46 -3.56
N PRO A 97 -6.28 23.79 -3.54
CA PRO A 97 -6.57 24.48 -2.28
C PRO A 97 -7.83 23.95 -1.60
N PRO A 98 -7.92 23.93 -0.24
CA PRO A 98 -9.10 23.48 0.48
C PRO A 98 -10.41 24.20 0.11
N SER A 99 -10.33 25.39 -0.51
CA SER A 99 -11.47 26.10 -1.07
C SER A 99 -12.03 25.47 -2.35
N GLN A 100 -11.28 24.62 -3.03
CA GLN A 100 -11.67 23.96 -4.28
C GLN A 100 -11.88 22.46 -4.11
N TYR A 101 -11.28 21.83 -3.10
CA TYR A 101 -11.45 20.42 -2.78
C TYR A 101 -11.51 20.25 -1.26
N THR A 102 -12.60 19.69 -0.74
CA THR A 102 -12.74 19.43 0.70
C THR A 102 -12.01 18.16 1.08
N TYR A 103 -10.93 18.28 1.85
CA TYR A 103 -10.11 17.14 2.27
C TYR A 103 -10.74 16.43 3.47
N THR A 104 -11.54 15.41 3.18
CA THR A 104 -12.10 14.46 4.13
C THR A 104 -11.92 13.03 3.61
N PHE A 105 -11.92 12.04 4.50
CA PHE A 105 -11.85 10.64 4.09
C PHE A 105 -13.06 10.19 3.26
N ASP A 106 -14.23 10.79 3.50
CA ASP A 106 -15.40 10.56 2.67
C ASP A 106 -15.16 10.99 1.22
N HIS A 107 -14.68 12.22 1.02
CA HIS A 107 -14.45 12.76 -0.33
C HIS A 107 -13.24 12.09 -1.04
N LEU A 108 -12.20 11.69 -0.29
CA LEU A 108 -11.13 10.85 -0.86
C LEU A 108 -11.69 9.51 -1.37
N ALA A 109 -12.53 8.86 -0.58
CA ALA A 109 -13.16 7.58 -0.96
C ALA A 109 -14.08 7.73 -2.16
N GLU A 110 -14.89 8.78 -2.21
CA GLU A 110 -15.76 9.11 -3.37
C GLU A 110 -14.94 9.32 -4.64
N THR A 111 -13.82 10.08 -4.55
CA THR A 111 -12.92 10.33 -5.68
C THR A 111 -12.30 9.03 -6.20
N ILE A 112 -11.80 8.16 -5.30
CA ILE A 112 -11.21 6.89 -5.71
C ILE A 112 -12.28 5.94 -6.26
N ASN A 113 -13.47 5.89 -5.67
CA ASN A 113 -14.57 5.10 -6.23
C ASN A 113 -14.94 5.57 -7.65
N ALA A 114 -15.04 6.87 -7.86
CA ALA A 114 -15.32 7.43 -9.18
C ALA A 114 -14.22 7.11 -10.20
N LEU A 115 -12.93 7.09 -9.77
CA LEU A 115 -11.83 6.61 -10.61
C LEU A 115 -12.06 5.15 -11.03
N LEU A 116 -12.40 4.26 -10.08
CA LEU A 116 -12.65 2.84 -10.38
C LEU A 116 -13.83 2.64 -11.33
N GLU A 117 -14.88 3.44 -11.21
CA GLU A 117 -16.01 3.45 -12.14
C GLU A 117 -15.60 3.91 -13.55
N GLN A 118 -14.82 4.99 -13.63
CA GLN A 118 -14.31 5.50 -14.91
C GLN A 118 -13.40 4.48 -15.60
N LEU A 119 -12.60 3.73 -14.84
CA LEU A 119 -11.76 2.64 -15.33
C LEU A 119 -12.57 1.37 -15.63
N LYS A 120 -13.89 1.36 -15.37
CA LYS A 120 -14.81 0.23 -15.57
C LYS A 120 -14.37 -1.04 -14.82
N ILE A 121 -13.94 -0.87 -13.58
CA ILE A 121 -13.54 -1.96 -12.69
C ILE A 121 -14.74 -2.38 -11.84
N PRO A 122 -15.41 -3.47 -12.16
CA PRO A 122 -16.66 -3.86 -11.50
C PRO A 122 -16.45 -4.59 -10.17
N ARG A 123 -15.32 -5.27 -10.02
CA ARG A 123 -14.96 -6.07 -8.82
C ARG A 123 -13.46 -6.01 -8.57
N TYR A 124 -13.09 -6.03 -7.31
CA TYR A 124 -11.68 -5.91 -6.89
C TYR A 124 -11.43 -6.50 -5.51
N SER A 125 -10.19 -6.86 -5.24
CA SER A 125 -9.65 -6.99 -3.90
C SER A 125 -9.02 -5.67 -3.49
N LEU A 126 -9.05 -5.35 -2.19
CA LEU A 126 -8.45 -4.13 -1.65
C LEU A 126 -7.21 -4.47 -0.82
N TYR A 127 -6.11 -3.80 -1.11
CA TYR A 127 -4.97 -3.71 -0.22
C TYR A 127 -5.06 -2.40 0.56
N LEU A 128 -5.09 -2.48 1.88
CA LEU A 128 -5.37 -1.36 2.78
C LEU A 128 -4.18 -1.12 3.71
N GLN A 129 -3.49 0.01 3.54
CA GLN A 129 -2.42 0.42 4.45
C GLN A 129 -2.73 1.80 5.02
N ASP A 130 -2.65 1.97 6.36
CA ASP A 130 -2.83 3.25 7.07
C ASP A 130 -4.10 4.02 6.61
N TYR A 131 -3.98 5.19 5.93
CA TYR A 131 -5.11 5.93 5.35
C TYR A 131 -5.88 5.14 4.27
N GLY A 132 -5.24 4.13 3.70
CA GLY A 132 -5.92 3.20 2.79
C GLY A 132 -7.06 2.44 3.47
N ALA A 133 -6.99 2.18 4.77
CA ALA A 133 -8.07 1.54 5.51
C ALA A 133 -9.33 2.43 5.57
N PRO A 134 -9.30 3.66 6.08
CA PRO A 134 -10.50 4.51 6.10
C PRO A 134 -11.06 4.82 4.71
N VAL A 135 -10.23 4.97 3.68
CA VAL A 135 -10.70 5.12 2.28
C VAL A 135 -11.37 3.83 1.81
N GLY A 136 -10.70 2.69 1.98
CA GLY A 136 -11.23 1.39 1.55
C GLY A 136 -12.52 0.99 2.26
N TYR A 137 -12.62 1.20 3.58
CA TYR A 137 -13.85 0.91 4.33
C TYR A 137 -15.06 1.71 3.83
N ARG A 138 -14.87 2.98 3.44
CA ARG A 138 -15.95 3.78 2.86
C ARG A 138 -16.38 3.25 1.49
N ILE A 139 -15.42 2.86 0.66
CA ILE A 139 -15.70 2.22 -0.64
C ILE A 139 -16.45 0.89 -0.42
N MET A 140 -16.03 0.08 0.54
CA MET A 140 -16.68 -1.20 0.87
C MET A 140 -18.11 -1.01 1.39
N LEU A 141 -18.35 0.01 2.21
CA LEU A 141 -19.70 0.34 2.69
C LEU A 141 -20.63 0.78 1.56
N ALA A 142 -20.11 1.55 0.60
CA ALA A 142 -20.88 2.02 -0.55
C ALA A 142 -21.17 0.91 -1.57
N HIS A 143 -20.21 -0.01 -1.76
CA HIS A 143 -20.25 -1.03 -2.81
C HIS A 143 -19.80 -2.42 -2.32
N PRO A 144 -20.49 -3.01 -1.34
CA PRO A 144 -20.09 -4.30 -0.76
C PRO A 144 -20.02 -5.43 -1.80
N GLU A 145 -20.85 -5.37 -2.84
CA GLU A 145 -20.93 -6.35 -3.92
C GLU A 145 -19.70 -6.39 -4.82
N ARG A 146 -18.87 -5.34 -4.80
CA ARG A 146 -17.66 -5.24 -5.62
C ARG A 146 -16.43 -5.86 -4.94
N VAL A 147 -16.47 -6.07 -3.62
CA VAL A 147 -15.31 -6.51 -2.83
C VAL A 147 -15.17 -8.02 -2.87
N GLN A 148 -14.00 -8.51 -3.29
CA GLN A 148 -13.69 -9.95 -3.39
C GLN A 148 -12.88 -10.47 -2.20
N ALA A 149 -11.85 -9.73 -1.79
CA ALA A 149 -10.99 -10.05 -0.66
C ALA A 149 -10.32 -8.80 -0.10
N LEU A 150 -9.79 -8.90 1.12
CA LEU A 150 -9.03 -7.84 1.76
C LEU A 150 -7.61 -8.30 2.07
N VAL A 151 -6.64 -7.43 1.83
CA VAL A 151 -5.28 -7.52 2.35
C VAL A 151 -5.07 -6.30 3.24
N ILE A 152 -4.83 -6.51 4.53
CA ILE A 152 -4.72 -5.45 5.52
C ILE A 152 -3.28 -5.37 6.01
N GLN A 153 -2.58 -4.29 5.66
CA GLN A 153 -1.27 -3.99 6.20
C GLN A 153 -1.35 -2.78 7.13
N ASN A 154 -1.24 -3.00 8.44
CA ASN A 154 -1.28 -1.90 9.42
C ASN A 154 -2.45 -0.92 9.16
N GLY A 155 -3.56 -1.45 8.69
CA GLY A 155 -4.81 -0.75 8.41
C GLY A 155 -5.78 -0.93 9.56
N ASN A 156 -5.92 0.08 10.42
CA ASN A 156 -6.62 -0.07 11.68
C ASN A 156 -8.14 0.17 11.56
N ALA A 157 -8.92 -0.68 12.25
CA ALA A 157 -10.38 -0.59 12.37
C ALA A 157 -10.86 -0.83 13.82
N TYR A 158 -9.94 -0.76 14.79
CA TYR A 158 -10.18 -1.13 16.19
C TYR A 158 -9.50 -0.18 17.14
N GLU A 159 -10.16 0.18 18.24
CA GLU A 159 -9.58 1.07 19.26
C GLU A 159 -8.32 0.45 19.88
N GLU A 160 -8.30 -0.86 20.07
CA GLU A 160 -7.15 -1.61 20.59
C GLU A 160 -5.88 -1.47 19.74
N GLY A 161 -6.03 -1.10 18.48
CA GLY A 161 -4.91 -0.86 17.56
C GLY A 161 -4.31 0.54 17.66
N LEU A 162 -4.92 1.47 18.39
CA LEU A 162 -4.43 2.83 18.51
C LEU A 162 -3.26 2.92 19.49
N GLY A 163 -2.06 3.22 19.01
CA GLY A 163 -0.86 3.39 19.81
C GLY A 163 -0.88 4.66 20.67
N ALA A 164 0.11 4.79 21.54
CA ALA A 164 0.13 5.86 22.56
C ALA A 164 0.06 7.29 21.99
N LYS A 165 0.60 7.52 20.78
CA LYS A 165 0.58 8.85 20.13
C LYS A 165 -0.83 9.37 19.86
N TRP A 166 -1.82 8.48 19.70
CA TRP A 166 -3.20 8.87 19.43
C TRP A 166 -3.85 9.63 20.58
N LYS A 167 -3.33 9.53 21.81
CA LYS A 167 -3.80 10.33 22.94
C LYS A 167 -3.57 11.83 22.70
N GLY A 168 -2.40 12.23 22.20
CA GLY A 168 -2.11 13.62 21.84
C GLY A 168 -2.93 14.09 20.65
N ILE A 169 -3.13 13.24 19.65
CA ILE A 169 -3.97 13.54 18.49
C ILE A 169 -5.44 13.73 18.92
N ALA A 170 -5.94 12.93 19.87
CA ALA A 170 -7.30 13.10 20.40
C ALA A 170 -7.48 14.43 21.16
N GLN A 171 -6.44 14.94 21.86
CA GLN A 171 -6.46 16.27 22.46
C GLN A 171 -6.55 17.37 21.38
N TYR A 172 -5.77 17.24 20.30
CA TYR A 172 -5.88 18.15 19.15
C TYR A 172 -7.28 18.12 18.53
N TRP A 173 -7.91 16.96 18.37
CA TRP A 173 -9.29 16.89 17.86
C TRP A 173 -10.30 17.57 18.76
N ALA A 174 -10.12 17.52 20.08
CA ALA A 174 -10.99 18.15 21.07
C ALA A 174 -10.86 19.68 21.06
N ASP A 175 -9.63 20.20 20.92
CA ASP A 175 -9.34 21.63 20.83
C ASP A 175 -8.13 21.90 19.91
N PRO A 176 -8.36 22.05 18.60
CA PRO A 176 -7.27 22.30 17.64
C PRO A 176 -6.50 23.61 17.91
N LYS A 177 -7.15 24.60 18.54
CA LYS A 177 -6.50 25.88 18.85
C LYS A 177 -5.56 25.80 20.04
N ALA A 178 -5.81 24.90 20.96
CA ALA A 178 -4.95 24.66 22.12
C ALA A 178 -3.70 23.80 21.75
N HIS A 179 -3.73 23.10 20.61
CA HIS A 179 -2.69 22.15 20.19
C HIS A 179 -2.19 22.38 18.76
N PRO A 180 -1.81 23.62 18.38
CA PRO A 180 -1.38 23.93 17.01
C PRO A 180 -0.06 23.24 16.61
N GLU A 181 0.73 22.78 17.58
CA GLU A 181 1.98 22.05 17.37
C GLU A 181 1.77 20.64 16.81
N VAL A 182 0.61 20.01 17.05
CA VAL A 182 0.36 18.60 16.68
C VAL A 182 0.39 18.39 15.18
N PRO A 183 -0.34 19.13 14.32
CA PRO A 183 -0.28 18.96 12.87
C PRO A 183 1.11 19.29 12.30
N VAL A 184 1.79 20.31 12.83
CA VAL A 184 3.16 20.66 12.40
C VAL A 184 4.14 19.52 12.69
N ALA A 185 4.08 18.94 13.89
CA ALA A 185 4.90 17.79 14.25
C ALA A 185 4.56 16.57 13.38
N PHE A 186 3.28 16.37 13.07
CA PHE A 186 2.77 15.25 12.29
C PHE A 186 3.33 15.22 10.85
N THR A 187 3.53 16.38 10.23
CA THR A 187 4.04 16.55 8.86
C THR A 187 5.56 16.77 8.77
N SER A 188 6.28 16.74 9.90
CA SER A 188 7.71 16.99 9.95
C SER A 188 8.54 15.86 9.30
N LEU A 189 9.75 16.19 8.84
CA LEU A 189 10.73 15.21 8.33
C LEU A 189 11.05 14.13 9.37
N ALA A 190 11.18 14.53 10.65
CA ALA A 190 11.43 13.58 11.74
C ALA A 190 10.30 12.58 11.89
N ALA A 191 9.05 13.03 11.78
CA ALA A 191 7.89 12.16 11.85
C ALA A 191 7.77 11.26 10.59
N ALA A 192 8.07 11.75 9.40
CA ALA A 192 8.13 10.95 8.19
C ALA A 192 9.13 9.81 8.36
N ARG A 193 10.37 10.12 8.76
CA ARG A 193 11.42 9.11 9.03
C ARG A 193 10.98 8.07 10.06
N VAL A 194 10.48 8.50 11.22
CA VAL A 194 10.07 7.58 12.31
C VAL A 194 8.96 6.63 11.88
N ARG A 195 8.13 6.97 10.90
CA ARG A 195 7.12 6.05 10.36
C ARG A 195 7.74 4.88 9.60
N HIS A 196 8.91 5.08 8.99
CA HIS A 196 9.66 4.01 8.32
C HIS A 196 10.53 3.23 9.30
N ASP A 197 11.52 3.87 9.90
CA ASP A 197 12.56 3.19 10.69
C ASP A 197 12.26 3.11 12.19
N GLY A 198 11.27 3.85 12.69
CA GLY A 198 10.95 3.92 14.11
C GLY A 198 10.31 2.65 14.65
N GLY A 199 10.98 2.03 15.63
CA GLY A 199 10.53 0.79 16.27
C GLY A 199 11.03 -0.48 15.61
N SER A 200 11.55 -0.44 14.40
CA SER A 200 12.20 -1.59 13.78
C SER A 200 13.54 -1.91 14.47
N PRO A 201 13.86 -3.20 14.71
CA PRO A 201 15.18 -3.60 15.19
C PRO A 201 16.27 -3.48 14.12
N ASN A 202 15.91 -3.21 12.86
CA ASN A 202 16.82 -3.14 11.71
C ASN A 202 16.66 -1.82 10.94
N PRO A 203 16.85 -0.64 11.56
CA PRO A 203 16.63 0.65 10.92
C PRO A 203 17.52 0.88 9.69
N GLU A 204 18.66 0.20 9.58
CA GLU A 204 19.58 0.26 8.44
C GLU A 204 19.01 -0.38 7.15
N ARG A 205 17.91 -1.11 7.23
CA ARG A 205 17.25 -1.73 6.07
C ARG A 205 16.33 -0.77 5.32
N TYR A 206 15.99 0.37 5.92
CA TYR A 206 15.12 1.35 5.29
C TYR A 206 15.92 2.33 4.44
N ASN A 207 15.50 2.44 3.18
CA ASN A 207 16.07 3.40 2.25
C ASN A 207 15.69 4.84 2.68
N PRO A 208 16.67 5.72 2.99
CA PRO A 208 16.36 7.08 3.40
C PRO A 208 15.65 7.92 2.34
N ASP A 209 15.74 7.57 1.06
CA ASP A 209 15.06 8.27 -0.01
C ASP A 209 13.53 8.22 0.15
N LEU A 210 12.99 7.19 0.82
CA LEU A 210 11.56 7.04 1.07
C LEU A 210 10.97 8.24 1.81
N TRP A 211 11.48 8.54 3.02
CA TRP A 211 10.97 9.67 3.80
C TRP A 211 11.41 11.03 3.29
N LEU A 212 12.53 11.10 2.55
CA LEU A 212 12.96 12.35 1.92
C LEU A 212 12.03 12.74 0.78
N GLU A 213 11.61 11.79 -0.06
CA GLU A 213 10.63 12.01 -1.12
C GLU A 213 9.26 12.39 -0.53
N GLU A 214 8.79 11.66 0.48
CA GLU A 214 7.54 11.95 1.18
C GLU A 214 7.56 13.36 1.79
N TYR A 215 8.65 13.74 2.43
CA TYR A 215 8.81 15.07 2.99
C TYR A 215 8.88 16.15 1.89
N ALA A 216 9.46 15.86 0.74
CA ALA A 216 9.43 16.77 -0.39
C ALA A 216 7.99 17.05 -0.87
N PHE A 217 7.10 16.05 -0.85
CA PHE A 217 5.68 16.23 -1.12
C PHE A 217 4.99 17.04 -0.01
N LEU A 218 5.23 16.72 1.25
CA LEU A 218 4.66 17.45 2.40
C LEU A 218 5.11 18.91 2.46
N SER A 219 6.27 19.23 1.90
CA SER A 219 6.83 20.60 1.88
C SER A 219 6.31 21.47 0.73
N ARG A 220 5.45 20.95 -0.15
CA ARG A 220 4.86 21.73 -1.23
C ARG A 220 3.93 22.83 -0.67
N PRO A 221 3.80 23.97 -1.36
CA PRO A 221 2.85 25.00 -0.95
C PRO A 221 1.43 24.44 -0.78
N GLY A 222 0.74 24.80 0.31
CA GLY A 222 -0.61 24.36 0.63
C GLY A 222 -0.72 22.98 1.27
N GLN A 223 0.35 22.17 1.30
CA GLN A 223 0.29 20.82 1.85
C GLN A 223 -0.02 20.78 3.34
N GLN A 224 0.50 21.73 4.14
CA GLN A 224 0.21 21.78 5.57
C GLN A 224 -1.31 21.86 5.81
N GLU A 225 -2.02 22.77 5.12
CA GLU A 225 -3.48 22.94 5.26
C GLU A 225 -4.25 21.67 4.86
N ILE A 226 -3.81 20.98 3.81
CA ILE A 226 -4.40 19.72 3.34
C ILE A 226 -4.25 18.64 4.40
N GLN A 227 -3.04 18.47 4.93
CA GLN A 227 -2.76 17.42 5.90
C GLN A 227 -3.36 17.72 7.27
N ASP A 228 -3.47 18.99 7.66
CA ASP A 228 -4.18 19.41 8.87
C ASP A 228 -5.67 19.06 8.78
N ALA A 229 -6.30 19.32 7.62
CA ALA A 229 -7.70 18.95 7.40
C ALA A 229 -7.91 17.44 7.54
N LEU A 230 -7.06 16.61 6.92
CA LEU A 230 -7.14 15.15 6.99
C LEU A 230 -6.82 14.62 8.40
N LEU A 231 -5.81 15.19 9.09
CA LEU A 231 -5.52 14.80 10.48
C LEU A 231 -6.70 15.12 11.41
N TYR A 232 -7.34 16.27 11.22
CA TYR A 232 -8.54 16.63 11.97
C TYR A 232 -9.73 15.73 11.61
N ASP A 233 -9.93 15.42 10.30
CA ASP A 233 -11.00 14.54 9.85
C ASP A 233 -10.81 13.09 10.29
N TYR A 234 -9.59 12.66 10.62
CA TYR A 234 -9.32 11.28 11.07
C TYR A 234 -10.17 10.86 12.30
N ARG A 235 -10.66 11.80 13.12
CA ARG A 235 -11.59 11.51 14.20
C ARG A 235 -12.87 10.81 13.71
N THR A 236 -13.30 11.08 12.47
CA THR A 236 -14.47 10.43 11.86
C THR A 236 -14.21 8.95 11.58
N ASN A 237 -12.95 8.59 11.33
CA ASN A 237 -12.54 7.20 11.14
C ASN A 237 -12.70 6.39 12.42
N VAL A 238 -12.19 6.92 13.53
CA VAL A 238 -12.34 6.27 14.86
C VAL A 238 -13.82 6.13 15.21
N ALA A 239 -14.60 7.16 14.99
CA ALA A 239 -16.05 7.12 15.21
C ALA A 239 -16.77 6.08 14.32
N SER A 240 -16.18 5.75 13.16
CA SER A 240 -16.74 4.80 12.19
C SER A 240 -16.35 3.34 12.45
N TYR A 241 -15.40 3.05 13.35
CA TYR A 241 -14.97 1.68 13.65
C TYR A 241 -16.11 0.70 13.93
N PRO A 242 -17.13 1.03 14.75
CA PRO A 242 -18.25 0.13 14.97
C PRO A 242 -19.01 -0.24 13.69
N THR A 243 -19.15 0.71 12.75
CA THR A 243 -19.80 0.50 11.46
C THR A 243 -18.95 -0.41 10.57
N TRP A 244 -17.63 -0.20 10.52
CA TRP A 244 -16.70 -1.05 9.75
C TRP A 244 -16.66 -2.48 10.29
N GLN A 245 -16.63 -2.63 11.61
CA GLN A 245 -16.68 -3.92 12.28
C GLN A 245 -18.01 -4.63 12.02
N ALA A 246 -19.14 -3.91 12.00
CA ALA A 246 -20.45 -4.48 11.65
C ALA A 246 -20.46 -4.99 10.20
N TRP A 247 -19.86 -4.25 9.26
CA TRP A 247 -19.71 -4.68 7.88
C TRP A 247 -18.84 -5.96 7.78
N LEU A 248 -17.70 -6.02 8.48
CA LEU A 248 -16.84 -7.19 8.52
C LEU A 248 -17.59 -8.42 9.05
N ARG A 249 -18.38 -8.29 10.11
CA ARG A 249 -19.21 -9.39 10.66
C ARG A 249 -20.29 -9.85 9.69
N GLN A 250 -20.89 -8.92 8.98
CA GLN A 250 -21.97 -9.20 8.04
C GLN A 250 -21.47 -9.92 6.79
N TYR A 251 -20.42 -9.39 6.16
CA TYR A 251 -19.97 -9.86 4.86
C TYR A 251 -18.86 -10.92 4.95
N LYS A 252 -18.10 -10.95 6.03
CA LYS A 252 -17.00 -11.89 6.29
C LYS A 252 -16.12 -12.11 5.07
N PRO A 253 -15.59 -11.02 4.46
CA PRO A 253 -14.79 -11.15 3.26
C PRO A 253 -13.55 -11.99 3.56
N PRO A 254 -13.06 -12.80 2.61
CA PRO A 254 -11.74 -13.39 2.72
C PRO A 254 -10.72 -12.31 3.07
N THR A 255 -10.00 -12.45 4.19
CA THR A 255 -9.13 -11.41 4.74
C THR A 255 -7.76 -11.97 5.09
N LEU A 256 -6.72 -11.37 4.52
CA LEU A 256 -5.32 -11.57 4.87
C LEU A 256 -4.83 -10.33 5.63
N VAL A 257 -4.38 -10.50 6.86
CA VAL A 257 -3.76 -9.45 7.67
C VAL A 257 -2.26 -9.70 7.72
N VAL A 258 -1.47 -8.73 7.24
CA VAL A 258 -0.02 -8.69 7.30
C VAL A 258 0.39 -7.46 8.10
N TRP A 259 0.81 -7.64 9.34
CA TRP A 259 0.95 -6.53 10.28
C TRP A 259 2.38 -6.40 10.79
N GLY A 260 2.99 -5.24 10.55
CA GLY A 260 4.29 -4.92 11.13
C GLY A 260 4.16 -4.73 12.64
N ARG A 261 4.76 -5.65 13.42
CA ARG A 261 4.58 -5.69 14.89
C ARG A 261 5.24 -4.54 15.64
N TYR A 262 6.18 -3.85 14.98
CA TYR A 262 6.91 -2.71 15.58
C TYR A 262 6.24 -1.36 15.28
N ASP A 263 5.09 -1.35 14.63
CA ASP A 263 4.33 -0.13 14.36
C ASP A 263 3.91 0.56 15.67
N SER A 264 4.38 1.78 15.86
CA SER A 264 4.00 2.62 17.00
C SER A 264 2.70 3.40 16.79
N SER A 265 2.21 3.45 15.54
CA SER A 265 0.96 4.11 15.18
C SER A 265 -0.23 3.18 15.41
N PHE A 266 -0.19 2.02 14.73
CA PHE A 266 -1.21 0.99 14.83
C PHE A 266 -0.57 -0.29 15.37
N ILE A 267 -0.69 -0.46 16.68
CA ILE A 267 -0.03 -1.54 17.40
C ILE A 267 -0.67 -2.91 17.11
N SER A 268 0.10 -3.98 17.31
CA SER A 268 -0.27 -5.38 16.99
C SER A 268 -1.67 -5.82 17.43
N PRO A 269 -2.21 -5.40 18.59
CA PRO A 269 -3.58 -5.75 18.97
C PRO A 269 -4.64 -5.35 17.95
N GLY A 270 -4.42 -4.29 17.13
CA GLY A 270 -5.33 -3.90 16.06
C GLY A 270 -5.40 -4.93 14.93
N GLY A 271 -4.26 -5.55 14.58
CA GLY A 271 -4.21 -6.64 13.61
C GLY A 271 -4.89 -7.91 14.12
N GLU A 272 -4.66 -8.27 15.38
CA GLU A 272 -5.29 -9.44 16.02
C GLU A 272 -6.81 -9.27 16.19
N ALA A 273 -7.28 -8.04 16.38
CA ALA A 273 -8.70 -7.76 16.58
C ALA A 273 -9.58 -8.12 15.38
N TYR A 274 -9.03 -8.20 14.17
CA TYR A 274 -9.76 -8.64 12.97
C TYR A 274 -10.38 -10.02 13.13
N ARG A 275 -9.75 -10.91 13.88
CA ARG A 275 -10.27 -12.26 14.15
C ARG A 275 -11.64 -12.27 14.86
N ARG A 276 -11.95 -11.21 15.61
CA ARG A 276 -13.23 -11.05 16.30
C ARG A 276 -14.41 -10.96 15.33
N ASP A 277 -14.20 -10.25 14.21
CA ASP A 277 -15.25 -9.93 13.25
C ASP A 277 -15.17 -10.79 11.97
N VAL A 278 -13.97 -11.29 11.64
CA VAL A 278 -13.69 -12.24 10.55
C VAL A 278 -12.90 -13.41 11.12
N PRO A 279 -13.55 -14.42 11.72
CA PRO A 279 -12.87 -15.53 12.40
C PRO A 279 -11.89 -16.32 11.52
N ASP A 280 -12.19 -16.39 10.21
CA ASP A 280 -11.37 -17.11 9.22
C ASP A 280 -10.24 -16.23 8.62
N ALA A 281 -10.01 -15.04 9.15
CA ALA A 281 -8.91 -14.19 8.70
C ALA A 281 -7.55 -14.85 8.93
N GLU A 282 -6.71 -14.89 7.89
CA GLU A 282 -5.30 -15.26 8.01
C GLU A 282 -4.52 -14.05 8.56
N ILE A 283 -3.96 -14.17 9.78
CA ILE A 283 -3.26 -13.06 10.46
C ILE A 283 -1.81 -13.41 10.67
N HIS A 284 -0.92 -12.55 10.16
CA HIS A 284 0.53 -12.69 10.25
C HIS A 284 1.16 -11.42 10.82
N GLN A 285 1.80 -11.58 11.99
CA GLN A 285 2.61 -10.54 12.61
C GLN A 285 4.03 -10.60 12.02
N LEU A 286 4.41 -9.57 11.28
CA LEU A 286 5.69 -9.48 10.59
C LEU A 286 6.75 -8.78 11.46
N ASP A 287 8.01 -9.19 11.32
CA ASP A 287 9.14 -8.47 11.91
C ASP A 287 9.47 -7.21 11.09
N ALA A 288 8.57 -6.24 11.14
CA ALA A 288 8.62 -4.99 10.39
C ALA A 288 7.93 -3.86 11.16
N GLY A 289 8.17 -2.62 10.74
CA GLY A 289 7.50 -1.41 11.21
C GLY A 289 6.19 -1.13 10.49
N HIS A 290 5.78 0.15 10.51
CA HIS A 290 4.53 0.63 9.92
C HIS A 290 4.48 0.44 8.39
N PHE A 291 5.58 0.70 7.70
CA PHE A 291 5.74 0.44 6.27
C PHE A 291 6.36 -0.95 6.05
N ALA A 292 5.60 -2.00 6.37
CA ALA A 292 6.09 -3.38 6.33
C ALA A 292 6.61 -3.81 4.94
N LEU A 293 6.16 -3.18 3.85
CA LEU A 293 6.67 -3.43 2.50
C LEU A 293 8.15 -3.08 2.34
N ASP A 294 8.68 -2.12 3.11
CA ASP A 294 10.10 -1.72 3.00
C ASP A 294 11.05 -2.86 3.40
N GLU A 295 10.62 -3.73 4.32
CA GLU A 295 11.45 -4.82 4.83
C GLU A 295 10.99 -6.22 4.39
N LYS A 296 9.68 -6.39 4.11
CA LYS A 296 9.02 -7.70 3.99
C LYS A 296 8.23 -7.87 2.70
N VAL A 297 8.58 -7.14 1.64
CA VAL A 297 7.83 -7.20 0.37
C VAL A 297 7.71 -8.61 -0.18
N ASP A 298 8.80 -9.39 -0.16
CA ASP A 298 8.79 -10.77 -0.67
C ASP A 298 7.88 -11.68 0.16
N GLU A 299 7.91 -11.54 1.49
CA GLU A 299 7.06 -12.30 2.39
C GLU A 299 5.58 -11.94 2.18
N ILE A 300 5.26 -10.64 2.09
CA ILE A 300 3.90 -10.17 1.85
C ILE A 300 3.40 -10.65 0.48
N ALA A 301 4.21 -10.50 -0.58
CA ALA A 301 3.86 -10.99 -1.91
C ALA A 301 3.61 -12.49 -1.93
N ALA A 302 4.46 -13.30 -1.29
CA ALA A 302 4.29 -14.75 -1.20
C ALA A 302 2.96 -15.13 -0.52
N ARG A 303 2.62 -14.47 0.60
CA ARG A 303 1.33 -14.70 1.29
C ARG A 303 0.14 -14.30 0.42
N MET A 304 0.22 -13.17 -0.27
CA MET A 304 -0.83 -12.76 -1.21
C MET A 304 -1.00 -13.76 -2.36
N LEU A 305 0.10 -14.23 -2.94
CA LEU A 305 0.09 -15.22 -4.04
C LEU A 305 -0.39 -16.61 -3.60
N GLU A 306 -0.31 -16.92 -2.32
CA GLU A 306 -0.90 -18.13 -1.73
C GLU A 306 -2.38 -17.95 -1.39
N PHE A 307 -2.75 -16.80 -0.81
CA PHE A 307 -4.08 -16.51 -0.29
C PHE A 307 -5.09 -16.20 -1.41
N LEU A 308 -4.79 -15.22 -2.25
CA LEU A 308 -5.75 -14.67 -3.21
C LEU A 308 -6.31 -15.72 -4.21
N PRO A 309 -5.53 -16.68 -4.77
CA PRO A 309 -6.07 -17.66 -5.71
C PRO A 309 -7.10 -18.61 -5.11
N LYS A 310 -7.16 -18.74 -3.78
CA LYS A 310 -8.15 -19.53 -3.07
C LYS A 310 -9.52 -18.83 -3.02
N HIS A 311 -9.55 -17.51 -3.16
CA HIS A 311 -10.70 -16.67 -2.85
C HIS A 311 -11.14 -15.75 -4.02
N VAL A 312 -10.27 -15.49 -4.98
CA VAL A 312 -10.50 -14.52 -6.08
C VAL A 312 -10.42 -15.25 -7.42
N ARG A 313 -11.45 -15.01 -8.27
CA ARG A 313 -11.54 -15.60 -9.61
C ARG A 313 -11.77 -14.52 -10.66
#